data_18fd1aa36d5bb0321f213f915fd920ff
#
_entry.id   18fd1aa36d5bb0321f213f915fd920ff
#
_cell.length_a   1.000
_cell.length_b   1.000
_cell.length_c   1.000
_cell.angle_alpha   90.00
_cell.angle_beta   90.00
_cell.angle_gamma   90.00
#
_symmetry.space_group_name_H-M   'P 1'
#
loop_
_entity.id
_entity.type
_entity.pdbx_description
1 polymer ?
#
loop_
_entity_poly.entity_id
_entity_poly.type
_entity_poly.pdbx_seq_one_letter_code
_entity_poly.pdbx_strand_id
1 'polypeptide(L)'
;MKIIAISNQKGGVGKTTTAVNLAQAFAATNRRTLLIDLDPQGNASTASGAKKIKSLFDTTLGRHVSELIQTSSNQYDVLAGGEDLVALEVALRNNPTKGHIAKSLKELNYDFVFIDTPPSLNSLTLDALISSDGTLIPLQCEYYSLEGITSLINTINELTNSGLTNNKIFGIIRTMVDKRNNLTKDVSDDLEKYFPKLLF
;
A
#
# COMPACT_ATOMS: atom_id res chain seq x y z
N MET A 1 -14.28 6.10 -6.58
CA MET A 1 -13.15 5.88 -5.67
C MET A 1 -12.17 4.93 -6.34
N LYS A 2 -10.87 5.24 -6.32
CA LYS A 2 -9.80 4.38 -6.84
C LYS A 2 -8.88 4.00 -5.69
N ILE A 3 -8.70 2.71 -5.44
CA ILE A 3 -7.90 2.19 -4.32
C ILE A 3 -6.58 1.64 -4.89
N ILE A 4 -5.46 2.13 -4.35
CA ILE A 4 -4.11 1.80 -4.84
C ILE A 4 -3.25 1.33 -3.68
N ALA A 5 -2.79 0.08 -3.72
CA ALA A 5 -1.82 -0.45 -2.75
C ALA A 5 -0.40 -0.03 -3.15
N ILE A 6 0.38 0.40 -2.15
CA ILE A 6 1.82 0.63 -2.28
C ILE A 6 2.50 -0.54 -1.59
N SER A 7 3.01 -1.50 -2.35
CA SER A 7 3.44 -2.78 -1.80
C SER A 7 4.80 -3.25 -2.34
N ASN A 8 5.62 -3.77 -1.44
CA ASN A 8 6.82 -4.55 -1.73
C ASN A 8 7.19 -5.30 -0.45
N GLN A 9 7.63 -6.55 -0.58
CA GLN A 9 8.03 -7.39 0.56
C GLN A 9 9.34 -6.94 1.22
N LYS A 10 10.17 -6.16 0.50
CA LYS A 10 11.42 -5.64 1.03
C LYS A 10 11.18 -4.40 1.89
N GLY A 11 11.79 -4.37 3.07
CA GLY A 11 11.84 -3.18 3.93
C GLY A 11 12.73 -2.09 3.35
N GLY A 12 12.43 -0.82 3.66
CA GLY A 12 13.29 0.31 3.30
C GLY A 12 13.26 0.76 1.83
N VAL A 13 12.44 0.16 0.97
CA VAL A 13 12.38 0.51 -0.47
C VAL A 13 11.56 1.76 -0.80
N GLY A 14 11.09 2.51 0.20
CA GLY A 14 10.36 3.76 -0.01
C GLY A 14 8.84 3.60 -0.16
N LYS A 15 8.21 2.51 0.33
CA LYS A 15 6.75 2.34 0.33
C LYS A 15 6.05 3.52 0.99
N THR A 16 6.32 3.74 2.26
CA THR A 16 5.76 4.84 3.07
C THR A 16 5.99 6.21 2.42
N THR A 17 7.22 6.47 1.96
CA THR A 17 7.56 7.73 1.27
C THR A 17 6.70 7.91 0.02
N THR A 18 6.54 6.86 -0.78
CA THR A 18 5.70 6.90 -1.99
C THR A 18 4.24 7.14 -1.63
N ALA A 19 3.69 6.41 -0.66
CA ALA A 19 2.29 6.52 -0.25
C ALA A 19 1.94 7.93 0.26
N VAL A 20 2.75 8.47 1.16
CA VAL A 20 2.55 9.82 1.75
C VAL A 20 2.65 10.91 0.68
N ASN A 21 3.68 10.86 -0.19
CA ASN A 21 3.87 11.88 -1.23
C ASN A 21 2.78 11.80 -2.30
N LEU A 22 2.31 10.62 -2.69
CA LEU A 22 1.18 10.48 -3.61
C LEU A 22 -0.10 11.03 -2.98
N ALA A 23 -0.40 10.69 -1.72
CA ALA A 23 -1.58 11.21 -1.04
C ALA A 23 -1.57 12.74 -1.03
N GLN A 24 -0.45 13.36 -0.68
CA GLN A 24 -0.30 14.82 -0.69
C GLN A 24 -0.42 15.41 -2.10
N ALA A 25 0.22 14.82 -3.10
CA ALA A 25 0.20 15.30 -4.47
C ALA A 25 -1.22 15.28 -5.05
N PHE A 26 -2.00 14.22 -4.79
CA PHE A 26 -3.38 14.12 -5.25
C PHE A 26 -4.30 15.10 -4.51
N ALA A 27 -4.15 15.25 -3.20
CA ALA A 27 -4.89 16.26 -2.43
C ALA A 27 -4.61 17.68 -2.95
N ALA A 28 -3.36 18.01 -3.29
CA ALA A 28 -2.98 19.29 -3.87
C ALA A 28 -3.66 19.59 -5.23
N THR A 29 -4.19 18.55 -5.89
CA THR A 29 -5.02 18.70 -7.11
C THR A 29 -6.52 18.73 -6.83
N ASN A 30 -6.95 19.06 -5.60
CA ASN A 30 -8.33 19.09 -5.14
C ASN A 30 -9.06 17.73 -5.24
N ARG A 31 -8.34 16.61 -5.16
CA ARG A 31 -8.90 15.26 -5.07
C ARG A 31 -9.09 14.87 -3.61
N ARG A 32 -10.29 14.39 -3.26
CA ARG A 32 -10.52 13.83 -1.92
C ARG A 32 -9.70 12.57 -1.78
N THR A 33 -8.69 12.62 -0.93
CA THR A 33 -7.67 11.57 -0.82
C THR A 33 -7.60 11.05 0.59
N LEU A 34 -7.58 9.72 0.72
CA LEU A 34 -7.37 9.00 1.97
C LEU A 34 -6.06 8.21 1.88
N LEU A 35 -5.24 8.32 2.91
CA LEU A 35 -4.09 7.44 3.16
C LEU A 35 -4.45 6.44 4.25
N ILE A 36 -4.28 5.16 3.99
CA ILE A 36 -4.42 4.08 4.98
C ILE A 36 -3.04 3.55 5.29
N ASP A 37 -2.66 3.62 6.56
CA ASP A 37 -1.41 3.04 7.06
C ASP A 37 -1.72 1.65 7.63
N LEU A 38 -1.22 0.59 6.97
CA LEU A 38 -1.37 -0.79 7.42
C LEU A 38 -0.10 -1.36 8.08
N ASP A 39 0.94 -0.55 8.24
CA ASP A 39 2.13 -1.00 8.96
C ASP A 39 1.90 -0.81 10.48
N PRO A 40 2.06 -1.85 11.31
CA PRO A 40 2.03 -1.72 12.77
C PRO A 40 3.02 -0.69 13.33
N GLN A 41 4.10 -0.39 12.61
CA GLN A 41 5.04 0.68 12.98
C GLN A 41 4.42 2.08 12.85
N GLY A 42 3.40 2.25 12.00
CA GLY A 42 2.68 3.50 11.82
C GLY A 42 3.56 4.64 11.30
N ASN A 43 4.45 4.36 10.36
CA ASN A 43 5.38 5.35 9.82
C ASN A 43 4.67 6.37 8.92
N ALA A 44 3.69 5.94 8.12
CA ALA A 44 2.88 6.84 7.30
C ALA A 44 2.02 7.76 8.16
N SER A 45 1.48 7.23 9.27
CA SER A 45 0.73 8.01 10.27
C SER A 45 1.58 9.09 10.90
N THR A 46 2.79 8.73 11.32
CA THR A 46 3.75 9.69 11.90
C THR A 46 4.11 10.79 10.89
N ALA A 47 4.41 10.42 9.64
CA ALA A 47 4.75 11.37 8.58
C ALA A 47 3.57 12.30 8.22
N SER A 48 2.34 11.85 8.44
CA SER A 48 1.10 12.61 8.20
C SER A 48 0.66 13.45 9.42
N GLY A 49 1.34 13.34 10.57
CA GLY A 49 0.95 14.00 11.82
C GLY A 49 -0.30 13.38 12.47
N ALA A 50 -0.70 12.18 12.08
CA ALA A 50 -1.86 11.50 12.63
C ALA A 50 -1.55 10.82 13.97
N LYS A 51 -2.52 10.81 14.89
CA LYS A 51 -2.41 10.14 16.19
C LYS A 51 -2.73 8.65 16.03
N LYS A 52 -1.85 7.78 16.54
CA LYS A 52 -1.99 6.31 16.49
C LYS A 52 -2.87 5.78 17.65
N ILE A 53 -4.09 6.31 17.79
CA ILE A 53 -5.03 5.96 18.89
C ILE A 53 -6.10 4.99 18.40
N LYS A 54 -6.45 5.07 17.12
CA LYS A 54 -7.47 4.27 16.45
C LYS A 54 -6.94 3.83 15.10
N SER A 55 -7.24 2.60 14.73
CA SER A 55 -6.84 2.04 13.44
C SER A 55 -7.98 1.26 12.78
N LEU A 56 -7.69 0.65 11.64
CA LEU A 56 -8.65 -0.23 10.95
C LEU A 56 -9.10 -1.41 11.83
N PHE A 57 -8.34 -1.81 12.86
CA PHE A 57 -8.75 -2.84 13.82
C PHE A 57 -10.06 -2.48 14.54
N ASP A 58 -10.29 -1.21 14.84
CA ASP A 58 -11.51 -0.76 15.52
C ASP A 58 -12.81 -1.10 14.75
N THR A 59 -12.72 -1.29 13.43
CA THR A 59 -13.88 -1.74 12.62
C THR A 59 -14.32 -3.16 12.98
N THR A 60 -13.42 -4.02 13.45
CA THR A 60 -13.74 -5.37 13.93
C THR A 60 -14.50 -5.34 15.26
N LEU A 61 -14.42 -4.22 15.97
CA LEU A 61 -15.13 -3.94 17.22
C LEU A 61 -16.48 -3.22 16.99
N GLY A 62 -16.91 -3.10 15.71
CA GLY A 62 -18.19 -2.48 15.33
C GLY A 62 -18.15 -0.95 15.19
N ARG A 63 -16.96 -0.31 15.23
CA ARG A 63 -16.86 1.13 14.95
C ARG A 63 -16.98 1.40 13.45
N HIS A 64 -17.64 2.48 13.10
CA HIS A 64 -17.70 2.92 11.71
C HIS A 64 -16.36 3.55 11.31
N VAL A 65 -15.87 3.21 10.12
CA VAL A 65 -14.55 3.65 9.65
C VAL A 65 -14.40 5.19 9.60
N SER A 66 -15.47 5.92 9.34
CA SER A 66 -15.45 7.39 9.35
C SER A 66 -15.07 8.01 10.70
N GLU A 67 -15.30 7.29 11.81
CA GLU A 67 -14.94 7.75 13.17
C GLU A 67 -13.45 7.59 13.47
N LEU A 68 -12.74 6.87 12.61
CA LEU A 68 -11.32 6.54 12.75
C LEU A 68 -10.43 7.47 11.93
N ILE A 69 -11.01 8.15 10.94
CA ILE A 69 -10.31 9.01 9.99
C ILE A 69 -9.94 10.33 10.64
N GLN A 70 -8.72 10.77 10.40
CA GLN A 70 -8.16 12.06 10.83
C GLN A 70 -7.73 12.85 9.60
N THR A 71 -7.81 14.17 9.65
CA THR A 71 -7.27 15.04 8.58
C THR A 71 -5.83 15.40 8.90
N SER A 72 -4.93 15.17 7.95
CA SER A 72 -3.50 15.55 8.07
C SER A 72 -3.31 17.07 7.91
N SER A 73 -2.13 17.56 8.33
CA SER A 73 -1.74 18.95 8.06
C SER A 73 -1.62 19.30 6.57
N ASN A 74 -1.50 18.28 5.71
CA ASN A 74 -1.31 18.39 4.26
C ASN A 74 -2.62 18.19 3.46
N GLN A 75 -3.78 18.36 4.10
CA GLN A 75 -5.12 18.38 3.48
C GLN A 75 -5.59 17.07 2.84
N TYR A 76 -4.97 15.93 3.18
CA TYR A 76 -5.53 14.60 2.91
C TYR A 76 -5.95 13.94 4.21
N ASP A 77 -6.86 12.99 4.12
CA ASP A 77 -7.33 12.24 5.28
C ASP A 77 -6.47 11.00 5.52
N VAL A 78 -6.37 10.59 6.79
CA VAL A 78 -5.52 9.46 7.22
C VAL A 78 -6.31 8.51 8.10
N LEU A 79 -6.27 7.25 7.77
CA LEU A 79 -6.61 6.14 8.66
C LEU A 79 -5.30 5.61 9.23
N ALA A 80 -5.06 5.89 10.50
CA ALA A 80 -3.75 5.65 11.12
C ALA A 80 -3.46 4.16 11.33
N GLY A 81 -2.19 3.79 11.22
CA GLY A 81 -1.63 2.52 11.64
C GLY A 81 -1.16 2.55 13.09
N GLY A 82 -0.96 1.39 13.67
CA GLY A 82 -0.51 1.23 15.05
C GLY A 82 -0.37 -0.24 15.43
N GLU A 83 0.09 -0.49 16.66
CA GLU A 83 0.36 -1.85 17.16
C GLU A 83 -0.89 -2.76 17.17
N ASP A 84 -2.08 -2.19 17.27
CA ASP A 84 -3.36 -2.90 17.22
C ASP A 84 -3.65 -3.55 15.85
N LEU A 85 -2.97 -3.14 14.78
CA LEU A 85 -3.01 -3.82 13.49
C LEU A 85 -2.49 -5.27 13.54
N VAL A 86 -1.67 -5.62 14.54
CA VAL A 86 -1.27 -7.02 14.80
C VAL A 86 -2.51 -7.86 15.16
N ALA A 87 -3.43 -7.31 15.95
CA ALA A 87 -4.68 -7.99 16.25
C ALA A 87 -5.60 -8.12 15.03
N LEU A 88 -5.64 -7.10 14.16
CA LEU A 88 -6.34 -7.18 12.89
C LEU A 88 -5.75 -8.27 11.97
N GLU A 89 -4.42 -8.37 11.90
CA GLU A 89 -3.77 -9.44 11.13
C GLU A 89 -4.20 -10.83 11.58
N VAL A 90 -4.23 -11.07 12.91
CA VAL A 90 -4.70 -12.33 13.49
C VAL A 90 -6.17 -12.56 13.17
N ALA A 91 -7.01 -11.56 13.28
CA ALA A 91 -8.44 -11.64 12.96
C ALA A 91 -8.68 -12.01 11.49
N LEU A 92 -7.99 -11.36 10.56
CA LEU A 92 -8.09 -11.64 9.12
C LEU A 92 -7.55 -13.03 8.76
N ARG A 93 -6.49 -13.49 9.42
CA ARG A 93 -5.94 -14.84 9.21
C ARG A 93 -6.91 -15.93 9.65
N ASN A 94 -7.56 -15.75 10.80
CA ASN A 94 -8.48 -16.73 11.37
C ASN A 94 -9.85 -16.71 10.71
N ASN A 95 -10.26 -15.57 10.16
CA ASN A 95 -11.53 -15.40 9.45
C ASN A 95 -11.29 -14.58 8.17
N PRO A 96 -10.81 -15.19 7.09
CA PRO A 96 -10.44 -14.50 5.86
C PRO A 96 -11.68 -13.83 5.24
N THR A 97 -11.88 -12.57 5.54
CA THR A 97 -12.90 -11.75 4.89
C THR A 97 -12.33 -11.23 3.58
N LYS A 98 -12.98 -11.55 2.47
CA LYS A 98 -12.56 -11.06 1.15
C LYS A 98 -12.75 -9.54 1.09
N GLY A 99 -11.64 -8.80 1.14
CA GLY A 99 -11.63 -7.36 1.01
C GLY A 99 -12.26 -6.61 2.20
N HIS A 100 -11.77 -6.82 3.41
CA HIS A 100 -12.20 -6.11 4.62
C HIS A 100 -12.07 -4.59 4.45
N ILE A 101 -10.93 -4.13 3.92
CA ILE A 101 -10.68 -2.71 3.65
C ILE A 101 -11.72 -2.16 2.67
N ALA A 102 -11.91 -2.80 1.51
CA ALA A 102 -12.87 -2.32 0.51
C ALA A 102 -14.30 -2.25 1.05
N LYS A 103 -14.69 -3.21 1.89
CA LYS A 103 -16.00 -3.21 2.56
C LYS A 103 -16.13 -2.05 3.54
N SER A 104 -15.11 -1.80 4.34
CA SER A 104 -15.10 -0.70 5.32
C SER A 104 -15.19 0.67 4.63
N LEU A 105 -14.63 0.80 3.42
CA LEU A 105 -14.60 2.05 2.67
C LEU A 105 -15.85 2.29 1.81
N LYS A 106 -16.76 1.33 1.69
CA LYS A 106 -17.87 1.34 0.71
C LYS A 106 -18.74 2.59 0.76
N GLU A 107 -18.98 3.13 1.95
CA GLU A 107 -19.86 4.29 2.17
C GLU A 107 -19.09 5.63 2.15
N LEU A 108 -17.76 5.58 2.03
CA LEU A 108 -16.94 6.77 1.99
C LEU A 108 -16.83 7.34 0.59
N ASN A 109 -16.71 8.66 0.51
CA ASN A 109 -16.68 9.38 -0.76
C ASN A 109 -15.31 10.00 -1.02
N TYR A 110 -14.31 9.15 -1.33
CA TYR A 110 -12.97 9.57 -1.77
C TYR A 110 -12.82 9.38 -3.28
N ASP A 111 -11.98 10.21 -3.90
CA ASP A 111 -11.58 10.04 -5.29
C ASP A 111 -10.46 8.99 -5.36
N PHE A 112 -9.48 9.08 -4.42
CA PHE A 112 -8.34 8.18 -4.31
C PHE A 112 -8.12 7.71 -2.89
N VAL A 113 -7.72 6.45 -2.76
CA VAL A 113 -7.25 5.83 -1.51
C VAL A 113 -5.89 5.20 -1.77
N PHE A 114 -4.88 5.59 -1.01
CA PHE A 114 -3.56 4.97 -1.03
C PHE A 114 -3.38 4.12 0.22
N ILE A 115 -2.89 2.90 0.06
CA ILE A 115 -2.66 1.97 1.16
C ILE A 115 -1.17 1.71 1.29
N ASP A 116 -0.55 2.16 2.39
CA ASP A 116 0.83 1.82 2.74
C ASP A 116 0.85 0.45 3.42
N THR A 117 1.54 -0.54 2.82
CA THR A 117 1.56 -1.92 3.33
C THR A 117 2.83 -2.21 4.13
N PRO A 118 2.76 -3.12 5.14
CA PRO A 118 3.95 -3.59 5.85
C PRO A 118 4.93 -4.33 4.91
N PRO A 119 6.21 -4.51 5.34
CA PRO A 119 7.22 -5.20 4.53
C PRO A 119 7.11 -6.74 4.62
N SER A 120 5.90 -7.25 4.55
CA SER A 120 5.62 -8.69 4.64
C SER A 120 4.38 -9.05 3.83
N LEU A 121 4.33 -10.27 3.31
CA LEU A 121 3.14 -10.79 2.63
C LEU A 121 2.23 -11.50 3.65
N ASN A 122 1.74 -10.75 4.63
CA ASN A 122 0.83 -11.22 5.66
C ASN A 122 -0.64 -10.95 5.31
N SER A 123 -1.57 -11.29 6.21
CA SER A 123 -3.01 -11.12 5.99
C SER A 123 -3.42 -9.67 5.74
N LEU A 124 -2.74 -8.68 6.33
CA LEU A 124 -2.98 -7.26 6.07
C LEU A 124 -2.63 -6.89 4.63
N THR A 125 -1.45 -7.31 4.17
CA THR A 125 -1.00 -7.07 2.79
C THR A 125 -1.91 -7.78 1.79
N LEU A 126 -2.30 -9.02 2.06
CA LEU A 126 -3.22 -9.75 1.19
C LEU A 126 -4.58 -9.05 1.10
N ASP A 127 -5.14 -8.57 2.21
CA ASP A 127 -6.40 -7.83 2.20
C ASP A 127 -6.28 -6.49 1.47
N ALA A 128 -5.15 -5.79 1.60
CA ALA A 128 -4.85 -4.59 0.83
C ALA A 128 -4.84 -4.88 -0.69
N LEU A 129 -4.17 -5.95 -1.12
CA LEU A 129 -4.12 -6.36 -2.52
C LEU A 129 -5.50 -6.77 -3.04
N ILE A 130 -6.30 -7.50 -2.24
CA ILE A 130 -7.66 -7.89 -2.59
C ILE A 130 -8.57 -6.66 -2.72
N SER A 131 -8.40 -5.68 -1.86
CA SER A 131 -9.24 -4.48 -1.78
C SER A 131 -8.87 -3.41 -2.82
N SER A 132 -7.73 -3.55 -3.51
CA SER A 132 -7.21 -2.51 -4.40
C SER A 132 -7.57 -2.75 -5.86
N ASP A 133 -7.77 -1.65 -6.60
CA ASP A 133 -7.89 -1.64 -8.07
C ASP A 133 -6.54 -1.82 -8.75
N GLY A 134 -5.45 -1.48 -8.07
CA GLY A 134 -4.11 -1.65 -8.57
C GLY A 134 -3.02 -1.49 -7.53
N THR A 135 -1.81 -1.94 -7.90
CA THR A 135 -0.62 -1.92 -7.04
C THR A 135 0.49 -1.13 -7.70
N LEU A 136 1.06 -0.17 -6.96
CA LEU A 136 2.34 0.44 -7.27
C LEU A 136 3.43 -0.23 -6.44
N ILE A 137 4.57 -0.52 -7.07
CA ILE A 137 5.66 -1.29 -6.47
C ILE A 137 6.91 -0.41 -6.40
N PRO A 138 7.18 0.26 -5.27
CA PRO A 138 8.47 0.92 -5.06
C PRO A 138 9.57 -0.12 -4.95
N LEU A 139 10.66 0.08 -5.69
CA LEU A 139 11.75 -0.88 -5.80
C LEU A 139 13.09 -0.14 -5.84
N GLN A 140 14.00 -0.52 -4.96
CA GLN A 140 15.39 -0.11 -5.02
C GLN A 140 16.17 -1.08 -5.92
N CYS A 141 16.95 -0.55 -6.89
CA CYS A 141 17.70 -1.35 -7.85
C CYS A 141 18.90 -2.03 -7.17
N GLU A 142 18.67 -3.17 -6.52
CA GLU A 142 19.64 -4.02 -5.85
C GLU A 142 19.53 -5.47 -6.30
N TYR A 143 20.54 -6.29 -6.01
CA TYR A 143 20.70 -7.66 -6.51
C TYR A 143 19.46 -8.56 -6.38
N TYR A 144 18.79 -8.56 -5.21
CA TYR A 144 17.61 -9.41 -4.98
C TYR A 144 16.27 -8.74 -5.32
N SER A 145 16.29 -7.60 -5.98
CA SER A 145 15.06 -6.84 -6.22
C SER A 145 14.13 -7.51 -7.22
N LEU A 146 14.68 -8.19 -8.23
CA LEU A 146 13.92 -8.93 -9.25
C LEU A 146 13.19 -10.14 -8.67
N GLU A 147 13.81 -10.86 -7.73
CA GLU A 147 13.17 -12.00 -7.06
C GLU A 147 11.98 -11.54 -6.20
N GLY A 148 12.16 -10.49 -5.41
CA GLY A 148 11.10 -9.95 -4.55
C GLY A 148 9.89 -9.43 -5.35
N ILE A 149 10.14 -8.76 -6.48
CA ILE A 149 9.05 -8.28 -7.35
C ILE A 149 8.32 -9.45 -8.02
N THR A 150 9.02 -10.46 -8.47
CA THR A 150 8.43 -11.65 -9.11
C THR A 150 7.48 -12.37 -8.14
N SER A 151 7.89 -12.55 -6.89
CA SER A 151 7.04 -13.14 -5.85
C SER A 151 5.75 -12.34 -5.61
N LEU A 152 5.84 -11.01 -5.52
CA LEU A 152 4.65 -10.15 -5.36
C LEU A 152 3.73 -10.21 -6.58
N ILE A 153 4.30 -10.17 -7.79
CA ILE A 153 3.53 -10.30 -9.05
C ILE A 153 2.79 -11.64 -9.11
N ASN A 154 3.46 -12.73 -8.76
CA ASN A 154 2.84 -14.06 -8.72
C ASN A 154 1.66 -14.09 -7.74
N THR A 155 1.82 -13.52 -6.53
CA THR A 155 0.74 -13.42 -5.56
C THR A 155 -0.46 -12.63 -6.12
N ILE A 156 -0.24 -11.48 -6.76
CA ILE A 156 -1.33 -10.69 -7.38
C ILE A 156 -2.03 -11.50 -8.47
N ASN A 157 -1.27 -12.23 -9.29
CA ASN A 157 -1.83 -13.08 -10.35
C ASN A 157 -2.66 -14.25 -9.76
N GLU A 158 -2.19 -14.90 -8.70
CA GLU A 158 -2.93 -15.97 -8.00
C GLU A 158 -4.25 -15.46 -7.43
N LEU A 159 -4.23 -14.30 -6.76
CA LEU A 159 -5.43 -13.64 -6.24
C LEU A 159 -6.42 -13.28 -7.37
N THR A 160 -5.92 -12.82 -8.50
CA THR A 160 -6.74 -12.46 -9.66
C THR A 160 -7.31 -13.70 -10.33
N ASN A 161 -6.51 -14.75 -10.55
CA ASN A 161 -6.94 -15.99 -11.15
C ASN A 161 -7.97 -16.76 -10.30
N SER A 162 -7.89 -16.62 -8.97
CA SER A 162 -8.89 -17.16 -8.05
C SER A 162 -10.18 -16.34 -7.96
N GLY A 163 -10.28 -15.23 -8.69
CA GLY A 163 -11.45 -14.35 -8.68
C GLY A 163 -11.64 -13.56 -7.39
N LEU A 164 -10.60 -13.43 -6.57
CA LEU A 164 -10.64 -12.69 -5.31
C LEU A 164 -10.48 -11.18 -5.52
N THR A 165 -9.85 -10.76 -6.59
CA THR A 165 -9.60 -9.36 -6.92
C THR A 165 -9.52 -9.14 -8.43
N ASN A 166 -9.63 -7.87 -8.85
CA ASN A 166 -9.29 -7.39 -10.19
C ASN A 166 -8.05 -6.49 -10.17
N ASN A 167 -7.22 -6.62 -9.15
CA ASN A 167 -6.00 -5.82 -8.98
C ASN A 167 -5.07 -5.97 -10.18
N LYS A 168 -4.51 -4.85 -10.61
CA LYS A 168 -3.52 -4.78 -11.70
C LYS A 168 -2.27 -4.10 -11.20
N ILE A 169 -1.12 -4.48 -11.75
CA ILE A 169 0.10 -3.73 -11.49
C ILE A 169 0.01 -2.42 -12.27
N PHE A 170 -0.04 -1.29 -11.56
CA PHE A 170 -0.09 0.04 -12.18
C PHE A 170 1.29 0.54 -12.56
N GLY A 171 2.32 0.12 -11.83
CA GLY A 171 3.68 0.45 -12.17
C GLY A 171 4.70 0.05 -11.10
N ILE A 172 5.96 0.14 -11.51
CA ILE A 172 7.15 -0.08 -10.69
C ILE A 172 7.89 1.26 -10.60
N ILE A 173 8.11 1.74 -9.39
CA ILE A 173 8.79 3.00 -9.13
C ILE A 173 10.22 2.69 -8.68
N ARG A 174 11.21 3.05 -9.50
CA ARG A 174 12.62 2.95 -9.10
C ARG A 174 12.94 4.02 -8.05
N THR A 175 13.28 3.58 -6.85
CA THR A 175 13.61 4.46 -5.72
C THR A 175 15.11 4.45 -5.45
N MET A 176 15.63 5.52 -4.84
CA MET A 176 17.03 5.63 -4.40
C MET A 176 18.03 5.28 -5.50
N VAL A 177 17.77 5.71 -6.73
CA VAL A 177 18.59 5.41 -7.91
C VAL A 177 19.90 6.18 -7.85
N ASP A 178 21.04 5.49 -7.70
CA ASP A 178 22.35 6.08 -7.86
C ASP A 178 22.95 5.67 -9.22
N LYS A 179 22.93 6.60 -10.17
CA LYS A 179 23.44 6.40 -11.55
C LYS A 179 24.93 6.11 -11.64
N ARG A 180 25.69 6.34 -10.55
CA ARG A 180 27.14 6.05 -10.49
C ARG A 180 27.40 4.58 -10.19
N ASN A 181 26.41 3.83 -9.71
CA ASN A 181 26.54 2.43 -9.34
C ASN A 181 26.16 1.52 -10.53
N ASN A 182 27.12 0.72 -11.00
CA ASN A 182 26.91 -0.21 -12.11
C ASN A 182 25.80 -1.23 -11.82
N LEU A 183 25.72 -1.76 -10.59
CA LEU A 183 24.65 -2.67 -10.21
C LEU A 183 23.25 -2.03 -10.36
N THR A 184 23.11 -0.77 -9.97
CA THR A 184 21.85 -0.03 -10.17
C THR A 184 21.47 0.05 -11.64
N LYS A 185 22.46 0.26 -12.51
CA LYS A 185 22.27 0.29 -13.96
C LYS A 185 21.85 -1.07 -14.50
N ASP A 186 22.59 -2.13 -14.16
CA ASP A 186 22.32 -3.49 -14.64
C ASP A 186 20.91 -3.95 -14.22
N VAL A 187 20.52 -3.76 -12.96
CA VAL A 187 19.16 -4.09 -12.46
C VAL A 187 18.10 -3.22 -13.14
N SER A 188 18.39 -1.95 -13.40
CA SER A 188 17.48 -1.06 -14.13
C SER A 188 17.25 -1.51 -15.57
N ASP A 189 18.31 -1.91 -16.27
CA ASP A 189 18.24 -2.41 -17.65
C ASP A 189 17.44 -3.74 -17.71
N ASP A 190 17.63 -4.63 -16.73
CA ASP A 190 16.84 -5.84 -16.60
C ASP A 190 15.34 -5.54 -16.34
N LEU A 191 15.04 -4.59 -15.46
CA LEU A 191 13.65 -4.15 -15.25
C LEU A 191 13.02 -3.60 -16.53
N GLU A 192 13.74 -2.80 -17.30
CA GLU A 192 13.28 -2.27 -18.60
C GLU A 192 13.03 -3.40 -19.61
N LYS A 193 13.82 -4.44 -19.58
CA LYS A 193 13.66 -5.62 -20.45
C LYS A 193 12.44 -6.44 -20.08
N TYR A 194 12.21 -6.69 -18.77
CA TYR A 194 11.12 -7.57 -18.31
C TYR A 194 9.80 -6.82 -18.10
N PHE A 195 9.83 -5.54 -17.79
CA PHE A 195 8.64 -4.73 -17.44
C PHE A 195 8.57 -3.39 -18.18
N PRO A 196 8.78 -3.32 -19.51
CA PRO A 196 8.98 -2.06 -20.25
C PRO A 196 7.80 -1.09 -20.18
N LYS A 197 6.57 -1.58 -19.88
CA LYS A 197 5.35 -0.77 -19.81
C LYS A 197 4.96 -0.37 -18.39
N LEU A 198 5.70 -0.82 -17.39
CA LEU A 198 5.36 -0.65 -15.97
C LEU A 198 6.35 0.27 -15.23
N LEU A 199 7.44 0.68 -15.85
CA LEU A 199 8.50 1.44 -15.19
C LEU A 199 8.24 2.95 -15.19
N PHE A 200 8.55 3.54 -14.00
CA PHE A 200 8.63 4.99 -13.76
C PHE A 200 10.00 5.37 -13.24
#